data_fc0c87727cea3711a12a2f6724ee1f61
#
_entry.id   fc0c87727cea3711a12a2f6724ee1f61
#
_cell.length_a   1.000
_cell.length_b   1.000
_cell.length_c   1.000
_cell.angle_alpha   90.00
_cell.angle_beta   90.00
_cell.angle_gamma   90.00
#
_symmetry.space_group_name_H-M   'P 1'
#
loop_
_entity.id
_entity.type
_entity.pdbx_description
1 polymer ?
#
loop_
_entity_poly.entity_id
_entity_poly.type
_entity_poly.pdbx_seq_one_letter_code
_entity_poly.pdbx_strand_id
1 'polypeptide(L)'
;VARINHSAYKKLNAKCIDLMAIMSGKDANDPNIIKTKKLLDDSADSIGDFIVCSFKVDPNAKPLFDAKYVLEVKDVNRFNKVRDEFIQLWTGGAFGDLYKNMGMETSFTVKHGAENYKGVSIDVAKLSMKYIDTNLPEAKMIDKMYGGGFEYRWAIVNGLFVCRISSDPNAVCKLIDEVKAGTPAQVCSEMQKAIAVIPDADSKDVIVTYNYLRLMKMMQAFAPMPFTMPDVPSKSNLVFAAKINNGSLAIDFALPKEHLSEMMMAFQMIMQQQMQQQPGQMNQGMPKQSPRQMAPGQPMPVAPSGK
;
A
#
# COMPACT_ATOMS: atom_id res chain seq x y z
N VAL A 1 -2.25 12.39 -3.01
CA VAL A 1 -1.49 13.62 -3.27
C VAL A 1 -0.84 14.05 -1.96
N ALA A 2 0.41 14.44 -1.99
CA ALA A 2 1.09 15.00 -0.82
C ALA A 2 1.92 16.23 -1.23
N ARG A 3 1.92 17.25 -0.36
CA ARG A 3 2.88 18.34 -0.40
C ARG A 3 4.11 17.94 0.41
N ILE A 4 5.29 18.20 -0.13
CA ILE A 4 6.54 17.77 0.49
C ILE A 4 7.07 18.91 1.37
N ASN A 5 7.02 18.70 2.68
CA ASN A 5 7.78 19.52 3.61
C ASN A 5 9.21 18.99 3.64
N HIS A 6 10.13 19.64 2.93
CA HIS A 6 11.51 19.16 2.75
C HIS A 6 12.26 18.96 4.08
N SER A 7 12.06 19.84 5.07
CA SER A 7 12.69 19.68 6.39
C SER A 7 12.17 18.45 7.14
N ALA A 8 10.85 18.25 7.13
CA ALA A 8 10.23 17.08 7.74
C ALA A 8 10.61 15.80 6.99
N TYR A 9 10.67 15.84 5.66
CA TYR A 9 11.06 14.73 4.81
C TYR A 9 12.50 14.28 5.09
N LYS A 10 13.45 15.21 5.18
CA LYS A 10 14.85 14.90 5.56
C LYS A 10 14.95 14.26 6.95
N LYS A 11 14.24 14.82 7.95
CA LYS A 11 14.22 14.25 9.30
C LYS A 11 13.63 12.84 9.34
N LEU A 12 12.55 12.61 8.60
CA LEU A 12 11.92 11.29 8.50
C LEU A 12 12.87 10.28 7.84
N ASN A 13 13.47 10.66 6.72
CA ASN A 13 14.45 9.82 6.02
C ASN A 13 15.61 9.43 6.93
N ALA A 14 16.18 10.39 7.66
CA ALA A 14 17.27 10.10 8.60
C ALA A 14 16.86 9.05 9.64
N LYS A 15 15.64 9.16 10.20
CA LYS A 15 15.11 8.18 11.17
C LYS A 15 14.83 6.81 10.54
N CYS A 16 14.32 6.78 9.33
CA CYS A 16 14.12 5.52 8.60
C CYS A 16 15.45 4.80 8.35
N ILE A 17 16.51 5.55 8.01
CA ILE A 17 17.84 4.95 7.81
C ILE A 17 18.47 4.50 9.14
N ASP A 18 18.26 5.24 10.25
CA ASP A 18 18.69 4.78 11.58
C ASP A 18 18.01 3.43 11.93
N LEU A 19 16.70 3.31 11.69
CA LEU A 19 15.97 2.06 11.90
C LEU A 19 16.50 0.93 11.01
N MET A 20 16.75 1.22 9.73
CA MET A 20 17.30 0.26 8.79
C MET A 20 18.71 -0.22 9.21
N ALA A 21 19.56 0.67 9.72
CA ALA A 21 20.86 0.31 10.27
C ALA A 21 20.70 -0.71 11.41
N ILE A 22 19.80 -0.45 12.36
CA ILE A 22 19.51 -1.37 13.47
C ILE A 22 19.03 -2.73 12.94
N MET A 23 18.08 -2.75 12.00
CA MET A 23 17.54 -3.98 11.41
C MET A 23 18.59 -4.80 10.64
N SER A 24 19.56 -4.13 10.03
CA SER A 24 20.67 -4.77 9.30
C SER A 24 21.88 -5.09 10.19
N GLY A 25 21.81 -4.82 11.50
CA GLY A 25 22.90 -5.05 12.44
C GLY A 25 24.12 -4.14 12.23
N LYS A 26 23.92 -2.97 11.60
CA LYS A 26 24.99 -2.01 11.30
C LYS A 26 25.00 -0.85 12.29
N ASP A 27 26.20 -0.30 12.51
CA ASP A 27 26.37 0.94 13.27
C ASP A 27 25.88 2.15 12.45
N ALA A 28 25.36 3.17 13.12
CA ALA A 28 24.94 4.42 12.49
C ALA A 28 26.08 5.16 11.76
N ASN A 29 27.34 4.87 12.12
CA ASN A 29 28.54 5.39 11.50
C ASN A 29 29.09 4.49 10.36
N ASP A 30 28.41 3.39 10.02
CA ASP A 30 28.78 2.59 8.85
C ASP A 30 28.81 3.50 7.60
N PRO A 31 29.89 3.45 6.78
CA PRO A 31 30.03 4.30 5.61
C PRO A 31 28.85 4.23 4.64
N ASN A 32 28.22 3.06 4.49
CA ASN A 32 27.06 2.89 3.63
C ASN A 32 25.82 3.56 4.22
N ILE A 33 25.66 3.55 5.55
CA ILE A 33 24.57 4.24 6.24
C ILE A 33 24.72 5.76 6.09
N ILE A 34 25.93 6.30 6.31
CA ILE A 34 26.24 7.71 6.10
C ILE A 34 25.99 8.13 4.65
N LYS A 35 26.48 7.33 3.69
CA LYS A 35 26.27 7.57 2.25
C LYS A 35 24.78 7.58 1.91
N THR A 36 24.00 6.65 2.46
CA THR A 36 22.56 6.56 2.21
C THR A 36 21.82 7.79 2.77
N LYS A 37 22.15 8.24 3.97
CA LYS A 37 21.59 9.47 4.55
C LYS A 37 21.84 10.68 3.65
N LYS A 38 23.10 10.87 3.24
CA LYS A 38 23.46 11.98 2.35
C LYS A 38 22.69 11.91 1.03
N LEU A 39 22.56 10.72 0.45
CA LEU A 39 21.85 10.52 -0.82
C LEU A 39 20.36 10.88 -0.69
N LEU A 40 19.73 10.54 0.42
CA LEU A 40 18.33 10.91 0.69
C LEU A 40 18.16 12.42 0.94
N ASP A 41 19.15 13.08 1.54
CA ASP A 41 19.15 14.54 1.68
C ASP A 41 19.29 15.22 0.31
N ASP A 42 20.20 14.72 -0.54
CA ASP A 42 20.36 15.18 -1.93
C ASP A 42 19.10 14.94 -2.75
N SER A 43 18.41 13.81 -2.53
CA SER A 43 17.12 13.52 -3.13
C SER A 43 16.09 14.57 -2.74
N ALA A 44 15.96 14.87 -1.44
CA ALA A 44 15.04 15.88 -0.94
C ALA A 44 15.26 17.26 -1.57
N ASP A 45 16.50 17.63 -1.85
CA ASP A 45 16.84 18.92 -2.47
C ASP A 45 16.59 18.95 -3.98
N SER A 46 16.55 17.79 -4.63
CA SER A 46 16.33 17.69 -6.09
C SER A 46 14.86 17.67 -6.50
N ILE A 47 13.96 17.31 -5.58
CA ILE A 47 12.52 17.19 -5.83
C ILE A 47 11.77 18.48 -5.53
N GLY A 48 10.60 18.64 -6.11
CA GLY A 48 9.68 19.77 -5.90
C GLY A 48 8.75 19.57 -4.71
N ASP A 49 7.68 20.34 -4.70
CA ASP A 49 6.82 20.49 -3.53
C ASP A 49 5.66 19.51 -3.50
N PHE A 50 5.49 18.68 -4.53
CA PHE A 50 4.39 17.71 -4.53
C PHE A 50 4.76 16.36 -5.13
N ILE A 51 4.04 15.35 -4.64
CA ILE A 51 4.01 14.00 -5.19
C ILE A 51 2.57 13.52 -5.31
N VAL A 52 2.28 12.86 -6.42
CA VAL A 52 1.01 12.16 -6.64
C VAL A 52 1.30 10.69 -6.88
N CYS A 53 0.67 9.83 -6.10
CA CYS A 53 0.74 8.38 -6.26
C CYS A 53 -0.67 7.83 -6.47
N SER A 54 -0.77 6.83 -7.32
CA SER A 54 -1.99 6.03 -7.47
C SER A 54 -1.62 4.57 -7.58
N PHE A 55 -2.39 3.73 -6.94
CA PHE A 55 -2.14 2.30 -6.86
C PHE A 55 -3.44 1.54 -7.14
N LYS A 56 -3.39 0.58 -8.05
CA LYS A 56 -4.50 -0.31 -8.39
C LYS A 56 -4.00 -1.74 -8.35
N VAL A 57 -4.81 -2.64 -7.84
CA VAL A 57 -4.53 -4.07 -7.87
C VAL A 57 -5.39 -4.75 -8.91
N ASP A 58 -4.75 -5.60 -9.69
CA ASP A 58 -5.40 -6.50 -10.63
C ASP A 58 -4.93 -7.93 -10.34
N PRO A 59 -5.78 -8.78 -9.76
CA PRO A 59 -5.39 -10.14 -9.37
C PRO A 59 -5.01 -11.04 -10.57
N ASN A 60 -5.33 -10.62 -11.80
CA ASN A 60 -5.01 -11.36 -13.01
C ASN A 60 -3.76 -10.84 -13.73
N ALA A 61 -3.19 -9.72 -13.29
CA ALA A 61 -1.99 -9.14 -13.89
C ALA A 61 -0.70 -9.65 -13.22
N LYS A 62 0.42 -9.50 -13.91
CA LYS A 62 1.78 -9.67 -13.35
C LYS A 62 2.64 -8.48 -13.75
N PRO A 63 3.07 -7.65 -12.78
CA PRO A 63 2.78 -7.73 -11.34
C PRO A 63 1.28 -7.56 -11.06
N LEU A 64 0.82 -8.03 -9.89
CA LEU A 64 -0.59 -7.93 -9.47
C LEU A 64 -1.06 -6.49 -9.25
N PHE A 65 -0.20 -5.53 -9.43
CA PHE A 65 -0.50 -4.12 -9.19
C PHE A 65 -0.06 -3.23 -10.35
N ASP A 66 -0.78 -2.16 -10.49
CA ASP A 66 -0.47 -1.05 -11.38
C ASP A 66 -0.26 0.20 -10.50
N ALA A 67 0.92 0.80 -10.59
CA ALA A 67 1.25 1.99 -9.82
C ALA A 67 1.66 3.13 -10.75
N LYS A 68 1.19 4.33 -10.42
CA LYS A 68 1.49 5.57 -11.10
C LYS A 68 2.08 6.56 -10.09
N TYR A 69 3.21 7.15 -10.45
CA TYR A 69 3.88 8.18 -9.67
C TYR A 69 4.13 9.40 -10.56
N VAL A 70 3.82 10.56 -10.03
CA VAL A 70 4.17 11.86 -10.62
C VAL A 70 4.80 12.68 -9.51
N LEU A 71 6.01 13.15 -9.74
CA LEU A 71 6.80 13.89 -8.77
C LEU A 71 7.39 15.13 -9.46
N GLU A 72 7.27 16.28 -8.84
CA GLU A 72 7.94 17.48 -9.31
C GLU A 72 9.46 17.38 -9.10
N VAL A 73 10.23 17.79 -10.12
CA VAL A 73 11.69 17.76 -10.10
C VAL A 73 12.21 19.18 -10.28
N LYS A 74 12.91 19.72 -9.27
CA LYS A 74 13.50 21.06 -9.29
C LYS A 74 14.85 21.09 -10.01
N ASP A 75 15.65 20.04 -9.79
CA ASP A 75 16.98 19.89 -10.40
C ASP A 75 17.10 18.51 -11.06
N VAL A 76 16.90 18.48 -12.37
CA VAL A 76 16.89 17.23 -13.16
C VAL A 76 18.25 16.52 -13.13
N ASN A 77 19.34 17.27 -13.18
CA ASN A 77 20.68 16.67 -13.19
C ASN A 77 20.99 16.02 -11.84
N ARG A 78 20.73 16.74 -10.75
CA ARG A 78 20.89 16.22 -9.40
C ARG A 78 19.96 15.03 -9.14
N PHE A 79 18.71 15.13 -9.55
CA PHE A 79 17.72 14.06 -9.42
C PHE A 79 18.18 12.77 -10.14
N ASN A 80 18.63 12.88 -11.38
CA ASN A 80 19.14 11.72 -12.13
C ASN A 80 20.35 11.11 -11.45
N LYS A 81 21.32 11.91 -11.01
CA LYS A 81 22.50 11.42 -10.29
C LYS A 81 22.11 10.67 -9.01
N VAL A 82 21.23 11.27 -8.20
CA VAL A 82 20.74 10.67 -6.95
C VAL A 82 20.02 9.35 -7.23
N ARG A 83 19.16 9.32 -8.24
CA ARG A 83 18.45 8.11 -8.66
C ARG A 83 19.42 7.00 -9.03
N ASP A 84 20.44 7.28 -9.85
CA ASP A 84 21.37 6.28 -10.31
C ASP A 84 22.26 5.74 -9.16
N GLU A 85 22.66 6.62 -8.23
CA GLU A 85 23.34 6.20 -7.00
C GLU A 85 22.43 5.37 -6.08
N PHE A 86 21.14 5.71 -5.98
CA PHE A 86 20.18 4.97 -5.19
C PHE A 86 19.96 3.54 -5.72
N ILE A 87 19.93 3.39 -7.05
CA ILE A 87 19.84 2.08 -7.70
C ILE A 87 21.02 1.18 -7.30
N GLN A 88 22.24 1.74 -7.21
CA GLN A 88 23.42 0.98 -6.78
C GLN A 88 23.31 0.52 -5.31
N LEU A 89 22.66 1.30 -4.46
CA LEU A 89 22.44 0.90 -3.05
C LEU A 89 21.47 -0.28 -2.91
N TRP A 90 20.53 -0.44 -3.84
CA TRP A 90 19.59 -1.56 -3.84
C TRP A 90 20.27 -2.91 -4.14
N THR A 91 21.33 -2.91 -4.93
CA THR A 91 21.98 -4.14 -5.37
C THR A 91 23.22 -4.51 -4.57
N GLY A 92 23.88 -3.55 -3.93
CA GLY A 92 25.16 -3.80 -3.25
C GLY A 92 25.41 -2.97 -2.00
N GLY A 93 24.44 -2.15 -1.58
CA GLY A 93 24.59 -1.29 -0.40
C GLY A 93 23.76 -1.77 0.80
N ALA A 94 23.38 -0.83 1.67
CA ALA A 94 22.64 -1.11 2.89
C ALA A 94 21.32 -1.87 2.67
N PHE A 95 20.63 -1.61 1.56
CA PHE A 95 19.40 -2.33 1.20
C PHE A 95 19.69 -3.75 0.73
N GLY A 96 20.73 -3.96 -0.08
CA GLY A 96 21.12 -5.30 -0.53
C GLY A 96 21.49 -6.21 0.64
N ASP A 97 22.22 -5.69 1.63
CA ASP A 97 22.54 -6.42 2.86
C ASP A 97 21.29 -6.74 3.68
N LEU A 98 20.35 -5.80 3.79
CA LEU A 98 19.08 -6.03 4.49
C LEU A 98 18.30 -7.18 3.83
N TYR A 99 18.16 -7.17 2.51
CA TYR A 99 17.44 -8.24 1.79
C TYR A 99 18.13 -9.59 1.92
N LYS A 100 19.48 -9.63 1.86
CA LYS A 100 20.24 -10.87 2.11
C LYS A 100 19.99 -11.43 3.52
N ASN A 101 19.95 -10.56 4.54
CA ASN A 101 19.65 -10.98 5.91
C ASN A 101 18.21 -11.52 6.05
N MET A 102 17.30 -11.05 5.19
CA MET A 102 15.94 -11.60 5.09
C MET A 102 15.86 -12.85 4.22
N GLY A 103 16.98 -13.42 3.77
CA GLY A 103 17.03 -14.60 2.90
C GLY A 103 16.58 -14.32 1.46
N MET A 104 16.74 -13.09 0.98
CA MET A 104 16.31 -12.68 -0.37
C MET A 104 17.50 -12.31 -1.25
N GLU A 105 17.42 -12.68 -2.51
CA GLU A 105 18.26 -12.15 -3.58
C GLU A 105 17.50 -11.07 -4.33
N THR A 106 18.15 -9.93 -4.54
CA THR A 106 17.60 -8.82 -5.31
C THR A 106 18.55 -8.42 -6.43
N SER A 107 17.99 -8.10 -7.58
CA SER A 107 18.76 -7.48 -8.67
C SER A 107 17.95 -6.33 -9.26
N PHE A 108 18.64 -5.25 -9.59
CA PHE A 108 18.06 -4.08 -10.20
C PHE A 108 18.91 -3.68 -11.41
N THR A 109 18.32 -3.67 -12.59
CA THR A 109 19.00 -3.27 -13.84
C THR A 109 18.27 -2.11 -14.46
N VAL A 110 19.01 -1.13 -15.00
CA VAL A 110 18.46 0.04 -15.68
C VAL A 110 19.00 0.13 -17.08
N LYS A 111 18.13 0.45 -18.02
CA LYS A 111 18.47 0.83 -19.39
C LYS A 111 18.01 2.27 -19.62
N HIS A 112 18.95 3.20 -19.66
CA HIS A 112 18.66 4.61 -19.95
C HIS A 112 18.30 4.77 -21.41
N GLY A 113 17.29 5.58 -21.71
CA GLY A 113 16.83 5.85 -23.07
C GLY A 113 16.41 4.60 -23.85
N ALA A 114 15.95 3.57 -23.15
CA ALA A 114 15.60 2.28 -23.76
C ALA A 114 14.48 2.41 -24.80
N GLU A 115 13.59 3.36 -24.60
CA GLU A 115 12.45 3.63 -25.46
C GLU A 115 12.35 5.13 -25.75
N ASN A 116 11.70 5.53 -26.86
CA ASN A 116 11.39 6.92 -27.18
C ASN A 116 9.92 7.05 -27.56
N TYR A 117 9.23 7.98 -26.94
CA TYR A 117 7.83 8.25 -27.22
C TYR A 117 7.59 9.74 -27.46
N LYS A 118 7.23 10.12 -28.68
CA LYS A 118 6.96 11.51 -29.07
C LYS A 118 8.09 12.49 -28.66
N GLY A 119 9.35 12.06 -28.85
CA GLY A 119 10.53 12.82 -28.49
C GLY A 119 10.92 12.79 -27.01
N VAL A 120 10.22 12.02 -26.19
CA VAL A 120 10.56 11.80 -24.77
C VAL A 120 11.35 10.52 -24.62
N SER A 121 12.53 10.60 -24.03
CA SER A 121 13.34 9.44 -23.66
C SER A 121 12.73 8.76 -22.45
N ILE A 122 12.53 7.44 -22.52
CA ILE A 122 11.99 6.61 -21.45
C ILE A 122 13.07 5.66 -20.98
N ASP A 123 13.34 5.69 -19.70
CA ASP A 123 14.20 4.72 -19.03
C ASP A 123 13.36 3.51 -18.59
N VAL A 124 13.96 2.34 -18.66
CA VAL A 124 13.35 1.08 -18.22
C VAL A 124 14.24 0.42 -17.19
N ALA A 125 13.68 0.13 -16.03
CA ALA A 125 14.35 -0.64 -15.00
C ALA A 125 13.60 -1.94 -14.72
N LYS A 126 14.36 -2.98 -14.43
CA LYS A 126 13.84 -4.26 -13.99
C LYS A 126 14.33 -4.57 -12.59
N LEU A 127 13.40 -4.74 -11.67
CA LEU A 127 13.64 -5.26 -10.33
C LEU A 127 13.29 -6.74 -10.29
N SER A 128 14.20 -7.58 -9.86
CA SER A 128 13.95 -8.98 -9.53
C SER A 128 14.15 -9.18 -8.02
N MET A 129 13.23 -9.89 -7.40
CA MET A 129 13.25 -10.23 -5.98
C MET A 129 12.90 -11.71 -5.84
N LYS A 130 13.75 -12.48 -5.19
CA LYS A 130 13.56 -13.92 -4.99
C LYS A 130 14.02 -14.31 -3.60
N TYR A 131 13.25 -15.17 -2.94
CA TYR A 131 13.75 -15.86 -1.76
C TYR A 131 14.74 -16.97 -2.17
N ILE A 132 15.81 -17.15 -1.39
CA ILE A 132 16.79 -18.23 -1.57
C ILE A 132 16.09 -19.57 -1.33
N ASP A 133 15.30 -19.65 -0.23
CA ASP A 133 14.43 -20.81 0.02
C ASP A 133 13.04 -20.57 -0.58
N THR A 134 12.76 -21.23 -1.70
CA THR A 134 11.48 -21.12 -2.43
C THR A 134 10.32 -21.86 -1.77
N ASN A 135 10.57 -22.67 -0.72
CA ASN A 135 9.53 -23.42 -0.01
C ASN A 135 8.81 -22.55 1.02
N LEU A 136 9.38 -21.45 1.44
CA LEU A 136 8.79 -20.53 2.40
C LEU A 136 7.44 -20.00 1.91
N PRO A 137 6.43 -19.86 2.79
CA PRO A 137 5.15 -19.21 2.44
C PRO A 137 5.35 -17.80 1.87
N GLU A 138 6.29 -17.04 2.43
CA GLU A 138 6.65 -15.69 2.01
C GLU A 138 7.22 -15.67 0.58
N ALA A 139 8.01 -16.69 0.22
CA ALA A 139 8.55 -16.84 -1.13
C ALA A 139 7.43 -17.00 -2.17
N LYS A 140 6.43 -17.84 -1.86
CA LYS A 140 5.25 -18.05 -2.71
C LYS A 140 4.41 -16.79 -2.82
N MET A 141 4.31 -16.02 -1.75
CA MET A 141 3.59 -14.75 -1.74
C MET A 141 4.30 -13.71 -2.63
N ILE A 142 5.62 -13.56 -2.49
CA ILE A 142 6.43 -12.65 -3.32
C ILE A 142 6.36 -13.04 -4.79
N ASP A 143 6.47 -14.32 -5.11
CA ASP A 143 6.35 -14.80 -6.50
C ASP A 143 4.95 -14.52 -7.05
N LYS A 144 3.91 -14.75 -6.27
CA LYS A 144 2.53 -14.42 -6.65
C LYS A 144 2.35 -12.93 -6.91
N MET A 145 2.95 -12.06 -6.07
CA MET A 145 2.82 -10.58 -6.18
C MET A 145 3.58 -10.01 -7.37
N TYR A 146 4.80 -10.48 -7.58
CA TYR A 146 5.75 -9.85 -8.51
C TYR A 146 6.08 -10.73 -9.72
N GLY A 147 5.75 -12.03 -9.70
CA GLY A 147 6.09 -12.95 -10.79
C GLY A 147 7.60 -13.09 -11.01
N GLY A 148 8.38 -13.02 -9.92
CA GLY A 148 9.84 -13.03 -9.96
C GLY A 148 10.49 -11.69 -10.34
N GLY A 149 9.69 -10.63 -10.50
CA GLY A 149 10.16 -9.27 -10.77
C GLY A 149 9.15 -8.43 -11.53
N PHE A 150 9.44 -7.15 -11.66
CA PHE A 150 8.61 -6.23 -12.41
C PHE A 150 9.43 -5.10 -13.03
N GLU A 151 8.83 -4.43 -13.99
CA GLU A 151 9.47 -3.33 -14.72
C GLU A 151 8.89 -2.00 -14.31
N TYR A 152 9.80 -1.05 -14.10
CA TYR A 152 9.50 0.38 -13.99
C TYR A 152 9.80 1.04 -15.31
N ARG A 153 8.90 1.88 -15.78
CA ARG A 153 9.17 2.79 -16.89
C ARG A 153 8.97 4.21 -16.41
N TRP A 154 9.96 5.06 -16.68
CA TRP A 154 9.86 6.47 -16.28
C TRP A 154 10.45 7.40 -17.32
N ALA A 155 10.04 8.63 -17.23
CA ALA A 155 10.56 9.74 -18.01
C ALA A 155 10.54 11.03 -17.19
N ILE A 156 11.25 12.05 -17.63
CA ILE A 156 11.09 13.42 -17.13
C ILE A 156 10.44 14.24 -18.24
N VAL A 157 9.29 14.84 -17.93
CA VAL A 157 8.48 15.60 -18.87
C VAL A 157 8.04 16.89 -18.20
N ASN A 158 8.37 18.05 -18.79
CA ASN A 158 7.98 19.37 -18.27
C ASN A 158 8.34 19.57 -16.78
N GLY A 159 9.51 19.11 -16.34
CA GLY A 159 9.93 19.19 -14.93
C GLY A 159 9.24 18.20 -14.00
N LEU A 160 8.48 17.25 -14.52
CA LEU A 160 7.84 16.21 -13.77
C LEU A 160 8.50 14.84 -14.05
N PHE A 161 8.91 14.14 -13.01
CA PHE A 161 9.23 12.73 -13.08
C PHE A 161 7.93 11.94 -13.12
N VAL A 162 7.73 11.18 -14.18
CA VAL A 162 6.56 10.32 -14.38
C VAL A 162 7.02 8.87 -14.40
N CYS A 163 6.40 8.02 -13.60
CA CYS A 163 6.76 6.62 -13.48
C CYS A 163 5.54 5.72 -13.47
N ARG A 164 5.64 4.60 -14.15
CA ARG A 164 4.64 3.53 -14.14
C ARG A 164 5.27 2.20 -13.81
N ILE A 165 4.56 1.44 -12.98
CA ILE A 165 4.74 0.01 -12.77
C ILE A 165 3.44 -0.60 -13.27
N SER A 166 3.49 -1.36 -14.35
CA SER A 166 2.29 -1.92 -14.98
C SER A 166 2.63 -3.13 -15.82
N SER A 167 1.67 -4.04 -15.98
CA SER A 167 1.73 -5.11 -16.97
C SER A 167 1.56 -4.60 -18.42
N ASP A 168 0.97 -3.38 -18.59
CA ASP A 168 0.88 -2.69 -19.89
C ASP A 168 2.15 -1.86 -20.11
N PRO A 169 3.04 -2.24 -21.06
CA PRO A 169 4.26 -1.48 -21.35
C PRO A 169 3.97 -0.06 -21.85
N ASN A 170 2.80 0.18 -22.44
CA ASN A 170 2.41 1.50 -22.95
C ASN A 170 1.78 2.41 -21.89
N ALA A 171 1.65 1.94 -20.65
CA ALA A 171 1.02 2.73 -19.58
C ALA A 171 1.78 4.05 -19.30
N VAL A 172 3.12 4.06 -19.44
CA VAL A 172 3.93 5.28 -19.30
C VAL A 172 3.67 6.28 -20.42
N CYS A 173 3.44 5.82 -21.64
CA CYS A 173 3.15 6.68 -22.79
C CYS A 173 1.85 7.46 -22.57
N LYS A 174 0.80 6.82 -22.03
CA LYS A 174 -0.45 7.49 -21.65
C LYS A 174 -0.21 8.57 -20.60
N LEU A 175 0.63 8.28 -19.61
CA LEU A 175 0.98 9.25 -18.57
C LEU A 175 1.77 10.43 -19.12
N ILE A 176 2.67 10.20 -20.09
CA ILE A 176 3.40 11.26 -20.79
C ILE A 176 2.43 12.16 -21.56
N ASP A 177 1.44 11.59 -22.25
CA ASP A 177 0.43 12.35 -22.97
C ASP A 177 -0.44 13.19 -22.01
N GLU A 178 -0.87 12.62 -20.88
CA GLU A 178 -1.61 13.34 -19.83
C GLU A 178 -0.83 14.57 -19.35
N VAL A 179 0.48 14.41 -19.07
CA VAL A 179 1.34 15.49 -18.60
C VAL A 179 1.61 16.55 -19.69
N LYS A 180 1.87 16.13 -20.93
CA LYS A 180 2.08 17.06 -22.05
C LYS A 180 0.83 17.89 -22.37
N ALA A 181 -0.34 17.30 -22.23
CA ALA A 181 -1.61 17.99 -22.43
C ALA A 181 -1.91 19.03 -21.33
N GLY A 182 -1.11 19.05 -20.24
CA GLY A 182 -1.39 19.90 -19.08
C GLY A 182 -2.72 19.59 -18.43
N THR A 183 -3.29 18.42 -18.73
CA THR A 183 -4.57 17.99 -18.19
C THR A 183 -4.38 17.75 -16.70
N PRO A 184 -5.07 18.51 -15.82
CA PRO A 184 -5.04 18.21 -14.39
C PRO A 184 -5.37 16.72 -14.23
N ALA A 185 -4.61 16.00 -13.41
CA ALA A 185 -4.94 14.61 -13.11
C ALA A 185 -6.43 14.55 -12.77
N GLN A 186 -7.24 13.94 -13.64
CA GLN A 186 -8.66 13.80 -13.35
C GLN A 186 -8.77 12.93 -12.10
N VAL A 187 -9.00 13.62 -10.99
CA VAL A 187 -9.35 12.96 -9.74
C VAL A 187 -10.66 12.24 -10.02
N CYS A 188 -10.68 10.93 -9.89
CA CYS A 188 -11.91 10.16 -10.14
C CYS A 188 -13.03 10.65 -9.22
N SER A 189 -14.27 10.51 -9.65
CA SER A 189 -15.44 11.02 -8.90
C SER A 189 -15.52 10.47 -7.47
N GLU A 190 -15.08 9.24 -7.26
CA GLU A 190 -15.00 8.61 -5.94
C GLU A 190 -14.02 9.35 -5.02
N MET A 191 -12.86 9.74 -5.55
CA MET A 191 -11.85 10.48 -4.81
C MET A 191 -12.28 11.93 -4.58
N GLN A 192 -12.90 12.58 -5.57
CA GLN A 192 -13.44 13.94 -5.41
C GLN A 192 -14.47 14.00 -4.28
N LYS A 193 -15.41 13.06 -4.26
CA LYS A 193 -16.43 12.97 -3.20
C LYS A 193 -15.80 12.73 -1.82
N ALA A 194 -14.79 11.88 -1.75
CA ALA A 194 -14.09 11.63 -0.50
C ALA A 194 -13.33 12.87 0.01
N ILE A 195 -12.63 13.58 -0.89
CA ILE A 195 -11.91 14.80 -0.53
C ILE A 195 -12.86 15.92 -0.10
N ALA A 196 -14.03 16.03 -0.73
CA ALA A 196 -15.01 17.07 -0.44
C ALA A 196 -15.58 17.04 1.00
N VAL A 197 -15.46 15.91 1.71
CA VAL A 197 -15.87 15.82 3.12
C VAL A 197 -14.79 16.25 4.12
N ILE A 198 -13.58 16.54 3.65
CA ILE A 198 -12.49 17.05 4.49
C ILE A 198 -12.55 18.57 4.56
N PRO A 199 -12.67 19.16 5.77
CA PRO A 199 -12.58 20.61 5.92
C PRO A 199 -11.23 21.14 5.43
N ASP A 200 -11.24 22.23 4.70
CA ASP A 200 -10.03 22.92 4.20
C ASP A 200 -9.04 21.98 3.50
N ALA A 201 -9.55 21.08 2.65
CA ALA A 201 -8.75 20.07 1.95
C ALA A 201 -7.53 20.67 1.24
N ASP A 202 -7.69 21.84 0.62
CA ASP A 202 -6.61 22.55 -0.10
C ASP A 202 -5.47 22.99 0.82
N SER A 203 -5.72 23.08 2.12
CA SER A 203 -4.72 23.46 3.13
C SER A 203 -3.94 22.28 3.71
N LYS A 204 -4.29 21.04 3.36
CA LYS A 204 -3.65 19.83 3.88
C LYS A 204 -2.33 19.55 3.15
N ASP A 205 -1.35 19.05 3.90
CA ASP A 205 -0.07 18.64 3.34
C ASP A 205 -0.14 17.22 2.73
N VAL A 206 -0.99 16.37 3.27
CA VAL A 206 -1.19 14.99 2.81
C VAL A 206 -2.67 14.69 2.71
N ILE A 207 -3.09 14.14 1.57
CA ILE A 207 -4.43 13.58 1.40
C ILE A 207 -4.28 12.18 0.79
N VAL A 208 -4.85 11.20 1.47
CA VAL A 208 -4.89 9.81 1.03
C VAL A 208 -6.35 9.37 0.98
N THR A 209 -6.76 8.80 -0.14
CA THR A 209 -8.05 8.15 -0.26
C THR A 209 -7.86 6.69 -0.61
N TYR A 210 -8.65 5.82 -0.02
CA TYR A 210 -8.62 4.40 -0.35
C TYR A 210 -9.99 3.75 -0.14
N ASN A 211 -10.25 2.74 -0.96
CA ASN A 211 -11.43 1.93 -0.82
C ASN A 211 -11.11 0.70 0.05
N TYR A 212 -11.68 0.64 1.23
CA TYR A 212 -11.40 -0.42 2.20
C TYR A 212 -11.79 -1.82 1.67
N LEU A 213 -12.92 -1.94 0.98
CA LEU A 213 -13.37 -3.23 0.45
C LEU A 213 -12.45 -3.74 -0.66
N ARG A 214 -11.98 -2.83 -1.54
CA ARG A 214 -10.98 -3.18 -2.56
C ARG A 214 -9.65 -3.57 -1.92
N LEU A 215 -9.26 -2.89 -0.83
CA LEU A 215 -8.06 -3.25 -0.06
C LEU A 215 -8.18 -4.64 0.55
N MET A 216 -9.32 -4.97 1.16
CA MET A 216 -9.56 -6.30 1.74
C MET A 216 -9.56 -7.40 0.67
N LYS A 217 -10.18 -7.17 -0.49
CA LYS A 217 -10.09 -8.10 -1.64
C LYS A 217 -8.65 -8.31 -2.10
N MET A 218 -7.87 -7.24 -2.13
CA MET A 218 -6.46 -7.30 -2.45
C MET A 218 -5.72 -8.18 -1.43
N MET A 219 -5.91 -7.93 -0.14
CA MET A 219 -5.27 -8.74 0.92
C MET A 219 -5.64 -10.22 0.80
N GLN A 220 -6.88 -10.55 0.45
CA GLN A 220 -7.30 -11.92 0.21
C GLN A 220 -6.57 -12.57 -0.99
N ALA A 221 -6.20 -11.78 -1.99
CA ALA A 221 -5.40 -12.30 -3.11
C ALA A 221 -3.98 -12.70 -2.68
N PHE A 222 -3.45 -12.10 -1.61
CA PHE A 222 -2.09 -12.36 -1.13
C PHE A 222 -2.03 -13.39 0.01
N ALA A 223 -3.00 -13.38 0.91
CA ALA A 223 -3.01 -14.25 2.08
C ALA A 223 -4.37 -14.95 2.22
N PRO A 224 -4.39 -16.24 2.63
CA PRO A 224 -5.63 -16.92 2.92
C PRO A 224 -6.33 -16.22 4.08
N MET A 225 -7.56 -15.78 3.84
CA MET A 225 -8.43 -15.21 4.86
C MET A 225 -9.46 -16.27 5.29
N PRO A 226 -9.94 -16.23 6.54
CA PRO A 226 -10.92 -17.22 7.04
C PRO A 226 -12.32 -17.04 6.42
N PHE A 227 -12.49 -16.09 5.50
CA PHE A 227 -13.73 -15.81 4.78
C PHE A 227 -13.41 -15.34 3.36
N THR A 228 -14.38 -15.48 2.47
CA THR A 228 -14.28 -14.94 1.11
C THR A 228 -14.94 -13.56 1.06
N MET A 229 -14.19 -12.57 0.59
CA MET A 229 -14.75 -11.22 0.38
C MET A 229 -15.82 -11.27 -0.71
N PRO A 230 -17.06 -10.85 -0.40
CA PRO A 230 -18.12 -10.81 -1.39
C PRO A 230 -17.86 -9.76 -2.47
N ASP A 231 -18.50 -9.92 -3.62
CA ASP A 231 -18.44 -8.96 -4.71
C ASP A 231 -19.46 -7.83 -4.50
N VAL A 232 -19.14 -6.94 -3.57
CA VAL A 232 -19.95 -5.74 -3.32
C VAL A 232 -19.46 -4.61 -4.23
N PRO A 233 -20.33 -4.04 -5.07
CA PRO A 233 -20.00 -2.85 -5.83
C PRO A 233 -19.68 -1.70 -4.89
N SER A 234 -18.43 -1.26 -4.86
CA SER A 234 -18.01 -0.15 -4.02
C SER A 234 -17.54 1.02 -4.89
N LYS A 235 -18.16 2.20 -4.68
CA LYS A 235 -17.94 3.44 -5.43
C LYS A 235 -17.58 4.62 -4.52
N SER A 236 -17.22 4.34 -3.28
CA SER A 236 -16.87 5.32 -2.28
C SER A 236 -15.51 5.02 -1.67
N ASN A 237 -14.85 6.02 -1.12
CA ASN A 237 -13.55 5.89 -0.50
C ASN A 237 -13.56 6.47 0.91
N LEU A 238 -12.75 5.87 1.79
CA LEU A 238 -12.27 6.51 2.99
C LEU A 238 -11.29 7.62 2.61
N VAL A 239 -11.20 8.64 3.44
CA VAL A 239 -10.19 9.68 3.28
C VAL A 239 -9.47 9.95 4.60
N PHE A 240 -8.18 10.10 4.48
CA PHE A 240 -7.28 10.51 5.52
C PHE A 240 -6.55 11.75 5.05
N ALA A 241 -6.53 12.80 5.85
CA ALA A 241 -5.79 14.01 5.54
C ALA A 241 -4.95 14.42 6.75
N ALA A 242 -3.80 15.00 6.47
CA ALA A 242 -2.90 15.48 7.52
C ALA A 242 -2.38 16.88 7.18
N LYS A 243 -2.20 17.68 8.23
CA LYS A 243 -1.54 18.98 8.18
C LYS A 243 -0.47 19.04 9.24
N ILE A 244 0.72 19.43 8.83
CA ILE A 244 1.87 19.60 9.72
C ILE A 244 2.12 21.10 9.89
N ASN A 245 2.00 21.60 11.10
CA ASN A 245 2.23 23.00 11.39
C ASN A 245 3.01 23.17 12.71
N ASN A 246 4.17 23.86 12.66
CA ASN A 246 4.96 24.24 13.82
C ASN A 246 5.15 23.12 14.87
N GLY A 247 5.45 21.90 14.40
CA GLY A 247 5.67 20.74 15.29
C GLY A 247 4.38 20.05 15.76
N SER A 248 3.21 20.54 15.36
CA SER A 248 1.92 19.85 15.57
C SER A 248 1.52 19.08 14.33
N LEU A 249 0.86 17.94 14.52
CA LEU A 249 0.26 17.12 13.48
C LEU A 249 -1.27 17.09 13.71
N ALA A 250 -2.02 17.71 12.81
CA ALA A 250 -3.47 17.59 12.75
C ALA A 250 -3.85 16.50 11.74
N ILE A 251 -4.70 15.58 12.15
CA ILE A 251 -5.17 14.46 11.34
C ILE A 251 -6.68 14.52 11.23
N ASP A 252 -7.18 14.50 10.00
CA ASP A 252 -8.60 14.35 9.71
C ASP A 252 -8.83 12.97 9.10
N PHE A 253 -9.82 12.28 9.59
CA PHE A 253 -10.29 11.02 9.04
C PHE A 253 -11.78 11.14 8.75
N ALA A 254 -12.20 10.79 7.54
CA ALA A 254 -13.61 10.73 7.23
C ALA A 254 -13.99 9.37 6.60
N LEU A 255 -15.08 8.83 7.11
CA LEU A 255 -15.77 7.66 6.63
C LEU A 255 -17.11 8.12 6.02
N PRO A 256 -17.21 8.29 4.69
CA PRO A 256 -18.47 8.66 4.06
C PRO A 256 -19.56 7.64 4.36
N LYS A 257 -20.80 8.12 4.51
CA LYS A 257 -21.96 7.28 4.82
C LYS A 257 -22.16 6.15 3.80
N GLU A 258 -21.91 6.45 2.54
CA GLU A 258 -21.95 5.48 1.44
C GLU A 258 -20.97 4.35 1.67
N HIS A 259 -19.73 4.67 2.07
CA HIS A 259 -18.70 3.66 2.32
C HIS A 259 -19.03 2.79 3.54
N LEU A 260 -19.57 3.41 4.59
CA LEU A 260 -20.05 2.66 5.75
C LEU A 260 -21.16 1.67 5.36
N SER A 261 -22.13 2.11 4.54
CA SER A 261 -23.21 1.24 4.06
C SER A 261 -22.67 0.08 3.21
N GLU A 262 -21.71 0.33 2.32
CA GLU A 262 -21.05 -0.70 1.52
C GLU A 262 -20.30 -1.72 2.39
N MET A 263 -19.60 -1.25 3.43
CA MET A 263 -18.91 -2.12 4.39
C MET A 263 -19.91 -2.98 5.20
N MET A 264 -21.02 -2.39 5.65
CA MET A 264 -22.06 -3.14 6.37
C MET A 264 -22.68 -4.23 5.48
N MET A 265 -22.96 -3.92 4.22
CA MET A 265 -23.46 -4.90 3.25
C MET A 265 -22.45 -6.05 3.05
N ALA A 266 -21.18 -5.75 2.88
CA ALA A 266 -20.13 -6.76 2.75
C ALA A 266 -20.06 -7.66 3.98
N PHE A 267 -20.12 -7.06 5.18
CA PHE A 267 -20.11 -7.79 6.44
C PHE A 267 -21.33 -8.73 6.58
N GLN A 268 -22.53 -8.26 6.26
CA GLN A 268 -23.73 -9.10 6.27
C GLN A 268 -23.61 -10.31 5.33
N MET A 269 -23.06 -10.11 4.13
CA MET A 269 -22.84 -11.21 3.17
C MET A 269 -21.81 -12.21 3.70
N ILE A 270 -20.73 -11.76 4.33
CA ILE A 270 -19.73 -12.63 4.97
C ILE A 270 -20.39 -13.47 6.08
N MET A 271 -21.18 -12.85 6.94
CA MET A 271 -21.89 -13.57 8.02
C MET A 271 -22.85 -14.61 7.46
N GLN A 272 -23.59 -14.30 6.39
CA GLN A 272 -24.46 -15.28 5.72
C GLN A 272 -23.69 -16.44 5.13
N GLN A 273 -22.53 -16.20 4.50
CA GLN A 273 -21.67 -17.27 3.96
C GLN A 273 -21.15 -18.18 5.08
N GLN A 274 -20.74 -17.62 6.22
CA GLN A 274 -20.27 -18.39 7.36
C GLN A 274 -21.38 -19.26 7.97
N MET A 275 -22.60 -18.73 8.10
CA MET A 275 -23.75 -19.51 8.58
C MET A 275 -24.12 -20.66 7.63
N GLN A 276 -23.99 -20.49 6.32
CA GLN A 276 -24.24 -21.55 5.34
C GLN A 276 -23.16 -22.64 5.33
N GLN A 277 -21.93 -22.31 5.71
CA GLN A 277 -20.82 -23.29 5.80
C GLN A 277 -20.82 -24.13 7.08
N GLN A 278 -21.65 -23.80 8.09
CA GLN A 278 -21.79 -24.53 9.35
C GLN A 278 -23.20 -25.13 9.56
N PRO A 279 -23.80 -25.87 8.61
CA PRO A 279 -25.15 -26.39 8.80
C PRO A 279 -25.26 -27.54 9.81
N GLY A 280 -24.16 -28.00 10.40
CA GLY A 280 -24.14 -29.23 11.21
C GLY A 280 -23.78 -29.07 12.68
N GLN A 281 -23.24 -27.93 13.14
CA GLN A 281 -22.76 -27.83 14.54
C GLN A 281 -23.78 -27.27 15.52
N MET A 282 -24.84 -26.59 15.10
CA MET A 282 -25.88 -26.10 16.04
C MET A 282 -26.81 -27.18 16.57
N ASN A 283 -26.84 -28.38 15.99
CA ASN A 283 -27.74 -29.45 16.43
C ASN A 283 -27.12 -30.44 17.41
N GLN A 284 -25.83 -30.33 17.76
CA GLN A 284 -25.17 -31.25 18.69
C GLN A 284 -25.00 -30.70 20.13
N GLY A 285 -25.46 -29.49 20.42
CA GLY A 285 -25.19 -28.80 21.69
C GLY A 285 -26.37 -28.64 22.65
N MET A 286 -27.58 -29.05 22.32
CA MET A 286 -28.63 -29.16 23.36
C MET A 286 -28.60 -30.56 23.94
N PRO A 287 -28.17 -30.76 25.21
CA PRO A 287 -28.40 -31.99 25.86
C PRO A 287 -29.91 -32.24 25.89
N LYS A 288 -30.40 -33.29 25.22
CA LYS A 288 -31.75 -33.77 25.36
C LYS A 288 -31.97 -33.97 26.86
N GLN A 289 -32.63 -33.06 27.53
CA GLN A 289 -33.16 -33.29 28.85
C GLN A 289 -34.13 -34.47 28.72
N SER A 290 -33.64 -35.66 29.08
CA SER A 290 -34.51 -36.81 29.27
C SER A 290 -35.61 -36.40 30.23
N PRO A 291 -36.89 -36.69 29.93
CA PRO A 291 -37.96 -36.45 30.89
C PRO A 291 -37.59 -37.18 32.18
N ARG A 292 -37.32 -36.44 33.25
CA ARG A 292 -37.18 -37.07 34.59
C ARG A 292 -38.51 -37.79 34.88
N GLN A 293 -38.48 -39.09 34.82
CA GLN A 293 -39.50 -39.93 35.41
C GLN A 293 -39.53 -39.57 36.90
N MET A 294 -40.53 -38.81 37.32
CA MET A 294 -40.86 -38.60 38.75
C MET A 294 -41.29 -39.95 39.32
N ALA A 295 -40.50 -40.46 40.25
CA ALA A 295 -40.91 -41.60 41.08
C ALA A 295 -42.12 -41.16 41.94
N PRO A 296 -43.21 -41.96 42.04
CA PRO A 296 -44.34 -41.63 42.87
C PRO A 296 -43.95 -41.67 44.34
N GLY A 297 -44.04 -40.53 45.05
CA GLY A 297 -43.88 -40.51 46.49
C GLY A 297 -42.94 -39.51 47.13
N GLN A 298 -42.35 -38.54 46.38
CA GLN A 298 -41.51 -37.49 47.03
C GLN A 298 -42.35 -36.22 47.29
N PRO A 299 -42.40 -35.72 48.56
CA PRO A 299 -43.06 -34.43 48.85
C PRO A 299 -42.29 -33.24 48.26
N MET A 300 -43.03 -32.29 47.77
CA MET A 300 -42.47 -31.04 47.23
C MET A 300 -41.69 -30.23 48.28
N PRO A 301 -40.54 -29.69 47.95
CA PRO A 301 -39.85 -28.76 48.84
C PRO A 301 -40.64 -27.44 48.95
N VAL A 302 -40.95 -27.03 50.19
CA VAL A 302 -41.58 -25.79 50.54
C VAL A 302 -40.58 -24.62 50.28
N ALA A 303 -41.01 -23.63 49.55
CA ALA A 303 -40.23 -22.42 49.31
C ALA A 303 -40.01 -21.65 50.62
N PRO A 304 -38.77 -21.13 50.89
CA PRO A 304 -38.53 -20.31 52.07
C PRO A 304 -39.20 -18.95 51.89
N SER A 305 -40.05 -18.59 52.85
CA SER A 305 -40.62 -17.25 53.00
C SER A 305 -39.55 -16.25 53.38
N GLY A 306 -39.33 -15.25 52.53
CA GLY A 306 -38.44 -14.15 52.80
C GLY A 306 -38.93 -13.25 53.95
N LYS A 307 -37.95 -12.86 54.76
CA LYS A 307 -37.98 -11.62 55.55
C LYS A 307 -36.90 -10.67 55.01
#